data_61513a87836569117a70e9a911be04fa
#
_entry.id   61513a87836569117a70e9a911be04fa
#
_cell.length_a   1.000
_cell.length_b   1.000
_cell.length_c   1.000
_cell.angle_alpha   90.00
_cell.angle_beta   90.00
_cell.angle_gamma   90.00
#
_symmetry.space_group_name_H-M   'P 1'
#
loop_
_entity.id
_entity.type
_entity.pdbx_description
1 polymer ?
#
loop_
_entity_poly.entity_id
_entity_poly.type
_entity_poly.pdbx_seq_one_letter_code
_entity_poly.pdbx_strand_id
1 'polypeptide(L)'
;MEDAPANITPPAATAIATPQQLRFTGTGGSYFGIWIVNLLLTVVTLGIYSAWAKVRRLQYFYRHTELAQTGFDFHGSPKRILLGRIIAFIMLVVYNMSVRLHSIWTLVVIVALAAVLPWLLRNSLRFRLYNTSWRGTRFHFRGTVGGAYRVFLLNSFLSLITLYIMVPFAHQRLKAYQHDNSWFGQTRFSFHARAGQFYLLYLMLLAGLLAFGILFGMAGLFSMLKPLMLAQQHQGGPVDPKPILMAVGIIYGAVILMSVVIGPVFHALMTNLVWSNTRLGEHRIECHMSPLKLTWCSPTLVPLRKTWKSVPLV
;
A
#
# COMPACT_ATOMS: atom_id res chain seq x y z
N MET A 1 29.29 -45.81 49.69
CA MET A 1 29.01 -45.60 48.26
C MET A 1 28.21 -44.35 48.18
N GLU A 2 28.89 -43.26 47.93
CA GLU A 2 28.39 -41.89 48.03
C GLU A 2 28.00 -41.46 46.62
N ASP A 3 26.67 -41.22 46.42
CA ASP A 3 26.15 -40.77 45.16
C ASP A 3 26.60 -39.29 44.92
N ALA A 4 27.45 -39.12 43.93
CA ALA A 4 27.87 -37.79 43.46
C ALA A 4 26.66 -37.05 42.82
N PRO A 5 26.43 -35.77 43.16
CA PRO A 5 25.31 -35.01 42.58
C PRO A 5 25.54 -34.81 41.08
N ALA A 6 24.50 -35.13 40.30
CA ALA A 6 24.45 -34.91 38.86
C ALA A 6 24.71 -33.41 38.54
N ASN A 7 25.77 -33.18 37.80
CA ASN A 7 26.16 -31.86 37.31
C ASN A 7 25.10 -31.37 36.30
N ILE A 8 24.11 -30.62 36.78
CA ILE A 8 23.10 -29.97 35.93
C ILE A 8 23.82 -28.81 35.17
N THR A 9 24.29 -29.14 33.99
CA THR A 9 24.77 -28.11 33.06
C THR A 9 23.64 -27.11 32.79
N PRO A 10 23.79 -25.81 33.09
CA PRO A 10 22.74 -24.84 32.79
C PRO A 10 22.45 -24.87 31.29
N PRO A 11 21.17 -24.72 30.87
CA PRO A 11 20.82 -24.73 29.46
C PRO A 11 21.63 -23.65 28.74
N ALA A 12 22.23 -24.04 27.62
CA ALA A 12 23.08 -23.21 26.80
C ALA A 12 22.46 -21.82 26.61
N ALA A 13 23.24 -20.81 26.99
CA ALA A 13 22.88 -19.40 26.85
C ALA A 13 22.21 -19.17 25.49
N THR A 14 21.00 -18.65 25.52
CA THR A 14 20.19 -18.30 24.37
C THR A 14 21.06 -17.53 23.37
N ALA A 15 21.40 -18.18 22.27
CA ALA A 15 22.23 -17.57 21.24
C ALA A 15 21.54 -16.25 20.83
N ILE A 16 22.19 -15.13 21.12
CA ILE A 16 21.71 -13.79 20.74
C ILE A 16 21.53 -13.82 19.24
N ALA A 17 20.28 -13.90 18.79
CA ALA A 17 19.94 -13.99 17.38
C ALA A 17 20.43 -12.72 16.69
N THR A 18 21.45 -12.83 15.86
CA THR A 18 21.99 -11.69 15.10
C THR A 18 20.88 -11.07 14.24
N PRO A 19 20.73 -9.74 14.27
CA PRO A 19 19.71 -9.07 13.49
C PRO A 19 19.89 -9.34 11.99
N GLN A 20 18.89 -9.93 11.37
CA GLN A 20 18.91 -10.25 9.94
C GLN A 20 18.36 -9.09 9.14
N GLN A 21 19.09 -8.64 8.11
CA GLN A 21 18.66 -7.56 7.24
C GLN A 21 18.05 -8.09 5.96
N LEU A 22 16.97 -7.46 5.53
CA LEU A 22 16.38 -7.70 4.23
C LEU A 22 17.24 -6.99 3.18
N ARG A 23 17.78 -7.74 2.22
CA ARG A 23 18.63 -7.22 1.16
C ARG A 23 17.91 -7.37 -0.18
N PHE A 24 18.00 -6.34 -1.02
CA PHE A 24 17.52 -6.42 -2.39
C PHE A 24 18.72 -6.47 -3.35
N THR A 25 18.78 -7.52 -4.17
CA THR A 25 19.89 -7.80 -5.09
C THR A 25 19.56 -7.51 -6.57
N GLY A 26 18.30 -7.16 -6.86
CA GLY A 26 17.86 -6.85 -8.22
C GLY A 26 18.43 -5.54 -8.76
N THR A 27 18.68 -5.50 -10.06
CA THR A 27 19.17 -4.31 -10.77
C THR A 27 18.08 -3.66 -11.62
N GLY A 28 18.18 -2.34 -11.80
CA GLY A 28 17.23 -1.59 -12.62
C GLY A 28 17.25 -2.03 -14.09
N GLY A 29 18.43 -2.32 -14.64
CA GLY A 29 18.57 -2.78 -16.05
C GLY A 29 17.88 -4.12 -16.30
N SER A 30 18.10 -5.12 -15.42
CA SER A 30 17.42 -6.42 -15.53
C SER A 30 15.91 -6.30 -15.43
N TYR A 31 15.45 -5.42 -14.54
CA TYR A 31 14.01 -5.17 -14.42
C TYR A 31 13.43 -4.44 -15.62
N PHE A 32 14.17 -3.48 -16.20
CA PHE A 32 13.73 -2.76 -17.39
C PHE A 32 13.52 -3.70 -18.56
N GLY A 33 14.43 -4.67 -18.80
CA GLY A 33 14.27 -5.69 -19.81
C GLY A 33 12.99 -6.52 -19.64
N ILE A 34 12.67 -6.91 -18.39
CA ILE A 34 11.42 -7.60 -18.08
C ILE A 34 10.21 -6.69 -18.32
N TRP A 35 10.31 -5.42 -17.94
CA TRP A 35 9.22 -4.45 -18.03
C TRP A 35 8.86 -4.16 -19.49
N ILE A 36 9.85 -3.87 -20.35
CA ILE A 36 9.59 -3.54 -21.77
C ILE A 36 8.96 -4.71 -22.52
N VAL A 37 9.47 -5.94 -22.32
CA VAL A 37 8.88 -7.14 -22.93
C VAL A 37 7.44 -7.35 -22.45
N ASN A 38 7.20 -7.18 -21.15
CA ASN A 38 5.87 -7.32 -20.58
C ASN A 38 4.91 -6.23 -21.09
N LEU A 39 5.40 -5.00 -21.32
CA LEU A 39 4.61 -3.91 -21.90
C LEU A 39 4.21 -4.24 -23.33
N LEU A 40 5.17 -4.59 -24.19
CA LEU A 40 4.91 -4.92 -25.58
C LEU A 40 3.90 -6.07 -25.72
N LEU A 41 4.13 -7.18 -24.99
CA LEU A 41 3.21 -8.32 -25.01
C LEU A 41 1.82 -7.97 -24.47
N THR A 42 1.73 -7.07 -23.47
CA THR A 42 0.44 -6.63 -22.94
C THR A 42 -0.32 -5.77 -23.95
N VAL A 43 0.36 -4.90 -24.71
CA VAL A 43 -0.24 -4.10 -25.77
C VAL A 43 -0.71 -5.00 -26.92
N VAL A 44 0.16 -5.88 -27.42
CA VAL A 44 -0.17 -6.79 -28.53
C VAL A 44 -1.34 -7.73 -28.20
N THR A 45 -1.46 -8.17 -26.93
CA THR A 45 -2.54 -9.07 -26.50
C THR A 45 -3.75 -8.33 -25.95
N LEU A 46 -3.88 -7.01 -26.16
CA LEU A 46 -4.97 -6.17 -25.66
C LEU A 46 -5.21 -6.35 -24.13
N GLY A 47 -4.12 -6.49 -23.37
CA GLY A 47 -4.16 -6.59 -21.91
C GLY A 47 -4.25 -8.03 -21.35
N ILE A 48 -4.51 -9.06 -22.15
CA ILE A 48 -4.60 -10.45 -21.67
C ILE A 48 -3.28 -10.89 -21.03
N TYR A 49 -2.15 -10.60 -21.67
CA TYR A 49 -0.82 -10.95 -21.15
C TYR A 49 -0.48 -10.26 -19.80
N SER A 50 -1.18 -9.22 -19.43
CA SER A 50 -0.91 -8.47 -18.19
C SER A 50 -0.95 -9.34 -16.93
N ALA A 51 -1.64 -10.50 -16.95
CA ALA A 51 -1.65 -11.45 -15.83
C ALA A 51 -0.29 -12.18 -15.71
N TRP A 52 0.31 -12.57 -16.84
CA TRP A 52 1.67 -13.16 -16.89
C TRP A 52 2.72 -12.12 -16.52
N ALA A 53 2.59 -10.92 -17.06
CA ALA A 53 3.45 -9.78 -16.71
C ALA A 53 3.46 -9.53 -15.20
N LYS A 54 2.30 -9.60 -14.52
CA LYS A 54 2.20 -9.47 -13.07
C LYS A 54 2.96 -10.58 -12.33
N VAL A 55 2.85 -11.83 -12.77
CA VAL A 55 3.56 -12.95 -12.14
C VAL A 55 5.07 -12.79 -12.34
N ARG A 56 5.55 -12.52 -13.57
CA ARG A 56 6.98 -12.28 -13.85
C ARG A 56 7.56 -11.17 -12.98
N ARG A 57 6.82 -10.06 -12.87
CA ARG A 57 7.22 -8.94 -11.99
C ARG A 57 7.33 -9.37 -10.53
N LEU A 58 6.33 -10.09 -10.01
CA LEU A 58 6.35 -10.56 -8.62
C LEU A 58 7.50 -11.53 -8.38
N GLN A 59 7.71 -12.50 -9.28
CA GLN A 59 8.84 -13.44 -9.20
C GLN A 59 10.18 -12.72 -9.18
N TYR A 60 10.37 -11.73 -10.05
CA TYR A 60 11.59 -10.93 -10.06
C TYR A 60 11.84 -10.26 -8.69
N PHE A 61 10.85 -9.52 -8.17
CA PHE A 61 11.02 -8.83 -6.90
C PHE A 61 11.19 -9.78 -5.71
N TYR A 62 10.43 -10.87 -5.66
CA TYR A 62 10.52 -11.82 -4.55
C TYR A 62 11.87 -12.55 -4.55
N ARG A 63 12.34 -13.06 -5.69
CA ARG A 63 13.61 -13.77 -5.79
C ARG A 63 14.83 -12.90 -5.49
N HIS A 64 14.76 -11.62 -5.83
CA HIS A 64 15.82 -10.66 -5.52
C HIS A 64 15.66 -10.00 -4.13
N THR A 65 14.63 -10.36 -3.36
CA THR A 65 14.50 -9.94 -1.97
C THR A 65 14.97 -11.08 -1.08
N GLU A 66 16.09 -10.88 -0.41
CA GLU A 66 16.77 -11.90 0.39
C GLU A 66 16.68 -11.57 1.87
N LEU A 67 16.40 -12.58 2.70
CA LEU A 67 16.52 -12.56 4.15
C LEU A 67 17.42 -13.70 4.57
N ALA A 68 18.46 -13.42 5.36
CA ALA A 68 19.46 -14.42 5.75
C ALA A 68 20.01 -15.20 4.54
N GLN A 69 20.42 -14.48 3.48
CA GLN A 69 20.99 -15.00 2.22
C GLN A 69 20.05 -15.92 1.42
N THR A 70 18.77 -15.96 1.76
CA THR A 70 17.79 -16.78 1.02
C THR A 70 16.70 -15.88 0.46
N GLY A 71 16.47 -15.97 -0.85
CA GLY A 71 15.41 -15.24 -1.55
C GLY A 71 14.01 -15.78 -1.21
N PHE A 72 13.03 -14.92 -1.36
CA PHE A 72 11.61 -15.33 -1.38
C PHE A 72 11.27 -15.87 -2.77
N ASP A 73 10.21 -16.68 -2.88
CA ASP A 73 9.69 -17.08 -4.18
C ASP A 73 8.17 -16.86 -4.27
N PHE A 74 7.69 -16.74 -5.51
CA PHE A 74 6.28 -16.54 -5.81
C PHE A 74 5.78 -17.56 -6.83
N HIS A 75 4.81 -18.40 -6.43
CA HIS A 75 4.29 -19.54 -7.20
C HIS A 75 2.89 -19.27 -7.79
N GLY A 76 2.47 -18.02 -7.87
CA GLY A 76 1.12 -17.67 -8.32
C GLY A 76 0.87 -18.04 -9.78
N SER A 77 -0.26 -18.69 -10.08
CA SER A 77 -0.67 -19.04 -11.43
C SER A 77 -1.23 -17.80 -12.18
N PRO A 78 -0.68 -17.45 -13.36
CA PRO A 78 -1.22 -16.35 -14.16
C PRO A 78 -2.68 -16.54 -14.56
N LYS A 79 -3.09 -17.81 -14.84
CA LYS A 79 -4.47 -18.15 -15.21
C LYS A 79 -5.48 -17.74 -14.11
N ARG A 80 -5.16 -17.97 -12.83
CA ARG A 80 -6.01 -17.54 -11.70
C ARG A 80 -6.09 -16.04 -11.57
N ILE A 81 -5.00 -15.32 -11.86
CA ILE A 81 -4.97 -13.84 -11.84
C ILE A 81 -5.82 -13.32 -13.00
N LEU A 82 -5.72 -13.92 -14.18
CA LEU A 82 -6.54 -13.56 -15.35
C LEU A 82 -8.02 -13.76 -15.07
N LEU A 83 -8.41 -14.90 -14.50
CA LEU A 83 -9.79 -15.18 -14.11
C LEU A 83 -10.34 -14.10 -13.15
N GLY A 84 -9.57 -13.73 -12.13
CA GLY A 84 -9.95 -12.64 -11.22
C GLY A 84 -10.13 -11.28 -11.91
N ARG A 85 -9.33 -10.99 -12.94
CA ARG A 85 -9.48 -9.78 -13.76
C ARG A 85 -10.70 -9.81 -14.67
N ILE A 86 -10.99 -10.97 -15.27
CA ILE A 86 -12.19 -11.15 -16.08
C ILE A 86 -13.44 -10.93 -15.23
N ILE A 87 -13.48 -11.51 -14.02
CA ILE A 87 -14.60 -11.28 -13.08
C ILE A 87 -14.71 -9.80 -12.74
N ALA A 88 -13.61 -9.12 -12.41
CA ALA A 88 -13.62 -7.68 -12.10
C ALA A 88 -14.07 -6.85 -13.32
N PHE A 89 -13.67 -7.22 -14.54
CA PHE A 89 -14.11 -6.55 -15.76
C PHE A 89 -15.60 -6.74 -16.01
N ILE A 90 -16.12 -7.97 -15.86
CA ILE A 90 -17.56 -8.24 -15.97
C ILE A 90 -18.35 -7.41 -14.95
N MET A 91 -17.88 -7.35 -13.70
CA MET A 91 -18.50 -6.53 -12.65
C MET A 91 -18.52 -5.04 -13.03
N LEU A 92 -17.44 -4.54 -13.63
CA LEU A 92 -17.36 -3.15 -14.12
C LEU A 92 -18.35 -2.91 -15.27
N VAL A 93 -18.45 -3.84 -16.22
CA VAL A 93 -19.41 -3.74 -17.33
C VAL A 93 -20.85 -3.72 -16.80
N VAL A 94 -21.20 -4.66 -15.91
CA VAL A 94 -22.53 -4.72 -15.28
C VAL A 94 -22.86 -3.42 -14.56
N TYR A 95 -21.91 -2.86 -13.80
CA TYR A 95 -22.07 -1.57 -13.14
C TYR A 95 -22.32 -0.44 -14.15
N ASN A 96 -21.49 -0.31 -15.20
CA ASN A 96 -21.65 0.73 -16.22
C ASN A 96 -22.99 0.61 -16.98
N MET A 97 -23.42 -0.62 -17.27
CA MET A 97 -24.72 -0.85 -17.90
C MET A 97 -25.88 -0.44 -16.98
N SER A 98 -25.78 -0.77 -15.69
CA SER A 98 -26.82 -0.39 -14.72
C SER A 98 -26.95 1.13 -14.54
N VAL A 99 -25.83 1.86 -14.54
CA VAL A 99 -25.80 3.34 -14.45
C VAL A 99 -26.51 3.96 -15.66
N ARG A 100 -26.35 3.41 -16.87
CA ARG A 100 -27.02 3.91 -18.09
C ARG A 100 -28.53 3.73 -18.06
N LEU A 101 -29.03 2.71 -17.36
CA LEU A 101 -30.47 2.44 -17.23
C LEU A 101 -31.19 3.41 -16.28
N HIS A 102 -30.47 4.26 -15.53
CA HIS A 102 -31.00 5.28 -14.59
C HIS A 102 -32.10 4.76 -13.67
N SER A 103 -32.01 3.54 -13.20
CA SER A 103 -33.09 2.81 -12.53
C SER A 103 -32.65 2.33 -11.14
N ILE A 104 -33.61 1.84 -10.35
CA ILE A 104 -33.39 1.14 -9.07
C ILE A 104 -32.36 0.01 -9.20
N TRP A 105 -32.17 -0.55 -10.40
CA TRP A 105 -31.17 -1.57 -10.70
C TRP A 105 -29.75 -1.14 -10.43
N THR A 106 -29.42 0.15 -10.58
CA THR A 106 -28.11 0.69 -10.22
C THR A 106 -27.83 0.49 -8.74
N LEU A 107 -28.80 0.79 -7.88
CA LEU A 107 -28.67 0.57 -6.44
C LEU A 107 -28.51 -0.91 -6.10
N VAL A 108 -29.30 -1.78 -6.73
CA VAL A 108 -29.23 -3.24 -6.54
C VAL A 108 -27.82 -3.75 -6.92
N VAL A 109 -27.29 -3.31 -8.05
CA VAL A 109 -25.93 -3.69 -8.49
C VAL A 109 -24.86 -3.16 -7.53
N ILE A 110 -24.96 -1.91 -7.07
CA ILE A 110 -24.02 -1.36 -6.09
C ILE A 110 -24.01 -2.18 -4.79
N VAL A 111 -25.19 -2.52 -4.27
CA VAL A 111 -25.31 -3.33 -3.04
C VAL A 111 -24.76 -4.74 -3.27
N ALA A 112 -25.02 -5.37 -4.40
CA ALA A 112 -24.48 -6.68 -4.75
C ALA A 112 -22.93 -6.65 -4.86
N LEU A 113 -22.37 -5.61 -5.51
CA LEU A 113 -20.92 -5.41 -5.59
C LEU A 113 -20.29 -5.18 -4.21
N ALA A 114 -20.92 -4.35 -3.38
CA ALA A 114 -20.48 -4.10 -2.00
C ALA A 114 -20.50 -5.38 -1.16
N ALA A 115 -21.48 -6.25 -1.36
CA ALA A 115 -21.57 -7.54 -0.69
C ALA A 115 -20.48 -8.53 -1.14
N VAL A 116 -20.13 -8.56 -2.42
CA VAL A 116 -19.13 -9.50 -2.97
C VAL A 116 -17.69 -9.05 -2.68
N LEU A 117 -17.44 -7.73 -2.62
CA LEU A 117 -16.10 -7.15 -2.53
C LEU A 117 -15.28 -7.65 -1.32
N PRO A 118 -15.78 -7.71 -0.07
CA PRO A 118 -15.00 -8.20 1.08
C PRO A 118 -14.53 -9.65 0.91
N TRP A 119 -15.38 -10.50 0.33
CA TRP A 119 -15.04 -11.88 0.03
C TRP A 119 -13.91 -11.99 -1.01
N LEU A 120 -13.98 -11.20 -2.09
CA LEU A 120 -12.94 -11.13 -3.12
C LEU A 120 -11.61 -10.62 -2.55
N LEU A 121 -11.64 -9.57 -1.73
CA LEU A 121 -10.45 -9.01 -1.10
C LEU A 121 -9.77 -10.02 -0.15
N ARG A 122 -10.57 -10.73 0.67
CA ARG A 122 -10.05 -11.82 1.52
C ARG A 122 -9.40 -12.92 0.69
N ASN A 123 -10.06 -13.38 -0.37
CA ASN A 123 -9.52 -14.44 -1.24
C ASN A 123 -8.26 -13.98 -1.98
N SER A 124 -8.16 -12.71 -2.35
CA SER A 124 -6.94 -12.12 -2.93
C SER A 124 -5.77 -12.14 -1.94
N LEU A 125 -6.01 -11.80 -0.66
CA LEU A 125 -4.99 -11.91 0.40
C LEU A 125 -4.54 -13.35 0.60
N ARG A 126 -5.51 -14.28 0.70
CA ARG A 126 -5.24 -15.73 0.82
C ARG A 126 -4.42 -16.25 -0.36
N PHE A 127 -4.80 -15.89 -1.58
CA PHE A 127 -4.09 -16.28 -2.80
C PHE A 127 -2.64 -15.75 -2.80
N ARG A 128 -2.45 -14.48 -2.46
CA ARG A 128 -1.13 -13.85 -2.45
C ARG A 128 -0.21 -14.52 -1.44
N LEU A 129 -0.64 -14.71 -0.19
CA LEU A 129 0.17 -15.31 0.86
C LEU A 129 0.45 -16.78 0.57
N TYR A 130 -0.55 -17.57 0.17
CA TYR A 130 -0.37 -18.99 -0.14
C TYR A 130 0.64 -19.24 -1.27
N ASN A 131 0.73 -18.31 -2.23
CA ASN A 131 1.69 -18.40 -3.34
C ASN A 131 3.04 -17.75 -3.02
N THR A 132 3.27 -17.27 -1.82
CA THR A 132 4.56 -16.74 -1.37
C THR A 132 5.23 -17.77 -0.48
N SER A 133 6.52 -18.04 -0.71
CA SER A 133 7.33 -18.93 0.13
C SER A 133 8.69 -18.33 0.46
N TRP A 134 9.26 -18.77 1.57
CA TRP A 134 10.63 -18.51 1.98
C TRP A 134 11.22 -19.77 2.60
N ARG A 135 12.42 -20.16 2.16
CA ARG A 135 13.08 -21.42 2.59
C ARG A 135 12.14 -22.64 2.47
N GLY A 136 11.38 -22.76 1.36
CA GLY A 136 10.44 -23.86 1.16
C GLY A 136 9.13 -23.76 1.95
N THR A 137 9.06 -22.92 2.98
CA THR A 137 7.86 -22.75 3.81
C THR A 137 6.95 -21.68 3.21
N ARG A 138 5.67 -21.98 3.09
CA ARG A 138 4.65 -21.06 2.52
C ARG A 138 4.04 -20.19 3.61
N PHE A 139 3.64 -19.00 3.18
CA PHE A 139 2.79 -18.13 3.99
C PHE A 139 1.33 -18.55 3.85
N HIS A 140 0.54 -18.34 4.89
CA HIS A 140 -0.89 -18.65 4.90
C HIS A 140 -1.71 -17.48 5.42
N PHE A 141 -2.94 -17.34 4.93
CA PHE A 141 -3.90 -16.38 5.44
C PHE A 141 -5.12 -17.13 6.01
N ARG A 142 -5.39 -16.95 7.30
CA ARG A 142 -6.47 -17.64 8.03
C ARG A 142 -7.59 -16.69 8.48
N GLY A 143 -7.68 -15.48 7.88
CA GLY A 143 -8.74 -14.54 8.20
C GLY A 143 -10.13 -15.08 7.87
N THR A 144 -11.09 -14.86 8.77
CA THR A 144 -12.47 -15.30 8.61
C THR A 144 -13.22 -14.40 7.60
N VAL A 145 -14.28 -14.94 6.99
CA VAL A 145 -15.15 -14.18 6.08
C VAL A 145 -15.84 -13.06 6.85
N GLY A 146 -16.42 -13.33 8.02
CA GLY A 146 -17.06 -12.29 8.86
C GLY A 146 -16.10 -11.18 9.27
N GLY A 147 -14.81 -11.51 9.56
CA GLY A 147 -13.77 -10.51 9.79
C GLY A 147 -13.54 -9.60 8.58
N ALA A 148 -13.56 -10.17 7.37
CA ALA A 148 -13.44 -9.38 6.14
C ALA A 148 -14.61 -8.40 5.97
N TYR A 149 -15.85 -8.85 6.17
CA TYR A 149 -17.04 -7.98 6.09
C TYR A 149 -17.00 -6.85 7.12
N ARG A 150 -16.59 -7.17 8.36
CA ARG A 150 -16.43 -6.14 9.41
C ARG A 150 -15.40 -5.08 9.01
N VAL A 151 -14.27 -5.49 8.48
CA VAL A 151 -13.16 -4.59 8.19
C VAL A 151 -13.38 -3.83 6.86
N PHE A 152 -13.79 -4.51 5.79
CA PHE A 152 -13.90 -3.89 4.48
C PHE A 152 -15.26 -3.23 4.23
N LEU A 153 -16.34 -3.68 4.87
CA LEU A 153 -17.67 -3.12 4.66
C LEU A 153 -18.10 -2.23 5.84
N LEU A 154 -18.19 -2.80 7.04
CA LEU A 154 -18.70 -2.08 8.21
C LEU A 154 -17.84 -0.87 8.57
N ASN A 155 -16.52 -1.05 8.69
CA ASN A 155 -15.63 0.07 9.04
C ASN A 155 -15.58 1.13 7.94
N SER A 156 -15.70 0.75 6.66
CA SER A 156 -15.78 1.72 5.55
C SER A 156 -17.07 2.49 5.58
N PHE A 157 -18.20 1.83 5.87
CA PHE A 157 -19.48 2.46 6.02
C PHE A 157 -19.53 3.43 7.22
N LEU A 158 -18.98 3.02 8.36
CA LEU A 158 -18.84 3.90 9.51
C LEU A 158 -17.95 5.11 9.21
N SER A 159 -16.88 4.92 8.44
CA SER A 159 -16.02 6.02 8.00
C SER A 159 -16.77 7.03 7.13
N LEU A 160 -17.67 6.58 6.28
CA LEU A 160 -18.53 7.45 5.46
C LEU A 160 -19.50 8.26 6.32
N ILE A 161 -20.20 7.60 7.25
CA ILE A 161 -21.17 8.26 8.16
C ILE A 161 -20.47 9.29 9.06
N THR A 162 -19.26 9.01 9.51
CA THR A 162 -18.49 9.93 10.35
C THR A 162 -17.72 10.99 9.55
N LEU A 163 -18.09 11.25 8.29
CA LEU A 163 -17.41 12.20 7.40
C LEU A 163 -15.89 11.98 7.37
N TYR A 164 -15.47 10.72 7.22
CA TYR A 164 -14.08 10.27 7.17
C TYR A 164 -13.26 10.40 8.46
N ILE A 165 -13.83 10.85 9.57
CA ILE A 165 -13.13 10.93 10.88
C ILE A 165 -12.67 9.54 11.33
N MET A 166 -13.41 8.47 11.04
CA MET A 166 -13.04 7.10 11.42
C MET A 166 -12.07 6.40 10.44
N VAL A 167 -11.61 7.06 9.39
CA VAL A 167 -10.68 6.44 8.41
C VAL A 167 -9.38 5.93 9.06
N PRO A 168 -8.70 6.67 9.97
CA PRO A 168 -7.49 6.15 10.62
C PRO A 168 -7.76 4.90 11.45
N PHE A 169 -8.90 4.83 12.14
CA PHE A 169 -9.33 3.65 12.89
C PHE A 169 -9.62 2.46 11.94
N ALA A 170 -10.38 2.70 10.87
CA ALA A 170 -10.67 1.68 9.86
C ALA A 170 -9.39 1.13 9.23
N HIS A 171 -8.41 2.01 8.95
CA HIS A 171 -7.11 1.61 8.41
C HIS A 171 -6.31 0.76 9.42
N GLN A 172 -6.28 1.14 10.69
CA GLN A 172 -5.66 0.33 11.74
C GLN A 172 -6.30 -1.06 11.82
N ARG A 173 -7.65 -1.15 11.83
CA ARG A 173 -8.38 -2.43 11.86
C ARG A 173 -8.11 -3.28 10.62
N LEU A 174 -7.98 -2.65 9.45
CA LEU A 174 -7.60 -3.32 8.22
C LEU A 174 -6.20 -3.95 8.33
N LYS A 175 -5.21 -3.19 8.82
CA LYS A 175 -3.85 -3.70 9.01
C LYS A 175 -3.80 -4.78 10.08
N ALA A 176 -4.50 -4.62 11.19
CA ALA A 176 -4.63 -5.65 12.21
C ALA A 176 -5.22 -6.95 11.60
N TYR A 177 -6.32 -6.86 10.86
CA TYR A 177 -6.91 -8.02 10.19
C TYR A 177 -5.94 -8.69 9.23
N GLN A 178 -5.17 -7.90 8.45
CA GLN A 178 -4.20 -8.44 7.49
C GLN A 178 -3.03 -9.16 8.18
N HIS A 179 -2.44 -8.55 9.21
CA HIS A 179 -1.24 -9.08 9.86
C HIS A 179 -1.59 -10.18 10.88
N ASP A 180 -2.60 -9.99 11.73
CA ASP A 180 -2.97 -10.98 12.75
C ASP A 180 -3.49 -12.30 12.18
N ASN A 181 -3.97 -12.30 10.95
CA ASN A 181 -4.41 -13.50 10.25
C ASN A 181 -3.39 -14.05 9.25
N SER A 182 -2.20 -13.46 9.18
CA SER A 182 -1.08 -13.96 8.39
C SER A 182 -0.25 -14.93 9.19
N TRP A 183 0.22 -16.00 8.54
CA TRP A 183 1.01 -17.07 9.16
C TRP A 183 2.19 -17.41 8.27
N PHE A 184 3.32 -17.73 8.88
CA PHE A 184 4.49 -18.30 8.22
C PHE A 184 4.71 -19.70 8.79
N GLY A 185 4.44 -20.74 8.00
CA GLY A 185 4.35 -22.10 8.51
C GLY A 185 3.32 -22.21 9.63
N GLN A 186 3.79 -22.47 10.85
CA GLN A 186 2.97 -22.53 12.06
C GLN A 186 3.02 -21.27 12.92
N THR A 187 3.91 -20.33 12.61
CA THR A 187 4.08 -19.10 13.39
C THR A 187 3.15 -18.00 12.90
N ARG A 188 2.42 -17.38 13.82
CA ARG A 188 1.46 -16.32 13.55
C ARG A 188 2.15 -14.96 13.59
N PHE A 189 1.78 -14.07 12.67
CA PHE A 189 2.07 -12.66 12.81
C PHE A 189 1.13 -12.01 13.82
N SER A 190 1.63 -11.06 14.57
CA SER A 190 0.84 -10.25 15.52
C SER A 190 1.06 -8.77 15.28
N PHE A 191 -0.01 -7.99 15.37
CA PHE A 191 0.00 -6.55 15.10
C PHE A 191 -0.35 -5.76 16.36
N HIS A 192 0.53 -4.84 16.76
CA HIS A 192 0.44 -4.15 18.04
C HIS A 192 0.25 -2.62 17.92
N ALA A 193 0.10 -2.08 16.71
CA ALA A 193 -0.10 -0.64 16.54
C ALA A 193 -1.45 -0.18 17.09
N ARG A 194 -1.43 0.89 17.87
CA ARG A 194 -2.63 1.51 18.45
C ARG A 194 -3.30 2.43 17.41
N ALA A 195 -4.63 2.55 17.51
CA ALA A 195 -5.39 3.45 16.62
C ALA A 195 -4.89 4.91 16.70
N GLY A 196 -4.52 5.39 17.90
CA GLY A 196 -3.99 6.75 18.08
C GLY A 196 -2.76 7.08 17.24
N GLN A 197 -1.89 6.09 16.99
CA GLN A 197 -0.72 6.28 16.12
C GLN A 197 -1.14 6.52 14.65
N PHE A 198 -2.23 5.88 14.20
CA PHE A 198 -2.81 6.12 12.88
C PHE A 198 -3.44 7.52 12.82
N TYR A 199 -4.20 7.91 13.86
CA TYR A 199 -4.77 9.27 13.93
C TYR A 199 -3.68 10.34 13.86
N LEU A 200 -2.58 10.20 14.62
CA LEU A 200 -1.46 11.13 14.58
C LEU A 200 -0.87 11.26 13.17
N LEU A 201 -0.70 10.14 12.48
CA LEU A 201 -0.13 10.13 11.13
C LEU A 201 -1.07 10.79 10.11
N TYR A 202 -2.38 10.55 10.21
CA TYR A 202 -3.39 11.22 9.37
C TYR A 202 -3.52 12.70 9.71
N LEU A 203 -3.37 13.09 10.98
CA LEU A 203 -3.35 14.50 11.39
C LEU A 203 -2.13 15.23 10.84
N MET A 204 -0.94 14.60 10.87
CA MET A 204 0.25 15.14 10.22
C MET A 204 0.07 15.29 8.71
N LEU A 205 -0.59 14.33 8.06
CA LEU A 205 -0.95 14.44 6.64
C LEU A 205 -1.87 15.63 6.39
N LEU A 206 -2.94 15.76 7.19
CA LEU A 206 -3.90 16.86 7.07
C LEU A 206 -3.23 18.22 7.30
N ALA A 207 -2.40 18.33 8.32
CA ALA A 207 -1.63 19.56 8.60
C ALA A 207 -0.71 19.93 7.42
N GLY A 208 -0.02 18.94 6.84
CA GLY A 208 0.80 19.14 5.64
C GLY A 208 -0.03 19.60 4.42
N LEU A 209 -1.19 18.98 4.20
CA LEU A 209 -2.11 19.36 3.13
C LEU A 209 -2.64 20.78 3.32
N LEU A 210 -3.03 21.14 4.54
CA LEU A 210 -3.52 22.49 4.86
C LEU A 210 -2.41 23.56 4.69
N ALA A 211 -1.22 23.30 5.23
CA ALA A 211 -0.09 24.23 5.08
C ALA A 211 0.26 24.45 3.61
N PHE A 212 0.29 23.37 2.83
CA PHE A 212 0.53 23.44 1.39
C PHE A 212 -0.60 24.17 0.65
N GLY A 213 -1.86 23.86 0.98
CA GLY A 213 -3.04 24.50 0.40
C GLY A 213 -3.09 26.01 0.68
N ILE A 214 -2.76 26.42 1.90
CA ILE A 214 -2.67 27.84 2.28
C ILE A 214 -1.55 28.53 1.46
N LEU A 215 -0.35 27.95 1.42
CA LEU A 215 0.79 28.53 0.72
C LEU A 215 0.50 28.77 -0.78
N PHE A 216 0.02 27.73 -1.47
CA PHE A 216 -0.25 27.81 -2.91
C PHE A 216 -1.59 28.47 -3.24
N GLY A 217 -2.59 28.37 -2.35
CA GLY A 217 -3.85 29.07 -2.47
C GLY A 217 -3.67 30.58 -2.36
N MET A 218 -2.85 31.05 -1.43
CA MET A 218 -2.50 32.48 -1.32
C MET A 218 -1.73 32.98 -2.56
N ALA A 219 -0.79 32.19 -3.07
CA ALA A 219 -0.05 32.52 -4.31
C ALA A 219 -1.00 32.60 -5.51
N GLY A 220 -1.95 31.67 -5.65
CA GLY A 220 -2.96 31.68 -6.70
C GLY A 220 -3.93 32.87 -6.59
N LEU A 221 -4.40 33.19 -5.39
CA LEU A 221 -5.24 34.35 -5.11
C LEU A 221 -4.51 35.67 -5.45
N PHE A 222 -3.25 35.80 -5.04
CA PHE A 222 -2.45 36.95 -5.31
C PHE A 222 -2.23 37.15 -6.82
N SER A 223 -2.00 36.08 -7.58
CA SER A 223 -1.87 36.12 -9.03
C SER A 223 -3.15 36.54 -9.76
N MET A 224 -4.33 36.28 -9.18
CA MET A 224 -5.63 36.70 -9.69
C MET A 224 -6.00 38.14 -9.29
N LEU A 225 -5.71 38.54 -8.05
CA LEU A 225 -6.09 39.86 -7.53
C LEU A 225 -5.31 40.98 -8.18
N LYS A 226 -4.02 40.78 -8.45
CA LYS A 226 -3.16 41.81 -9.07
C LYS A 226 -3.69 42.32 -10.42
N PRO A 227 -4.01 41.50 -11.42
CA PRO A 227 -4.57 41.96 -12.67
C PRO A 227 -6.00 42.50 -12.53
N LEU A 228 -6.79 41.98 -11.58
CA LEU A 228 -8.14 42.50 -11.31
C LEU A 228 -8.08 43.95 -10.77
N MET A 229 -7.15 44.25 -9.86
CA MET A 229 -6.90 45.61 -9.37
C MET A 229 -6.40 46.53 -10.47
N LEU A 230 -5.55 46.03 -11.36
CA LEU A 230 -5.05 46.81 -12.51
C LEU A 230 -6.13 47.06 -13.58
N ALA A 231 -7.04 46.09 -13.80
CA ALA A 231 -8.17 46.21 -14.72
C ALA A 231 -9.22 47.22 -14.24
N GLN A 232 -9.39 47.37 -12.92
CA GLN A 232 -10.24 48.43 -12.36
C GLN A 232 -9.70 49.84 -12.59
N GLN A 233 -8.39 50.00 -12.77
CA GLN A 233 -7.75 51.30 -13.11
C GLN A 233 -7.85 51.64 -14.59
N HIS A 234 -8.05 50.67 -15.48
CA HIS A 234 -8.16 50.85 -16.92
C HIS A 234 -9.61 50.56 -17.35
N GLN A 235 -10.43 51.59 -17.45
CA GLN A 235 -11.84 51.49 -17.80
C GLN A 235 -12.05 50.72 -19.12
N GLY A 236 -12.64 49.50 -19.04
CA GLY A 236 -13.41 48.89 -20.13
C GLY A 236 -12.66 48.08 -21.20
N GLY A 237 -11.43 47.62 -20.96
CA GLY A 237 -10.73 46.68 -21.87
C GLY A 237 -11.19 45.20 -21.69
N PRO A 238 -11.02 44.35 -22.73
CA PRO A 238 -11.27 42.92 -22.62
C PRO A 238 -10.37 42.32 -21.53
N VAL A 239 -10.94 41.46 -20.68
CA VAL A 239 -10.22 40.77 -19.60
C VAL A 239 -9.13 39.89 -20.23
N ASP A 240 -7.85 40.18 -19.98
CA ASP A 240 -6.75 39.35 -20.45
C ASP A 240 -6.86 37.94 -19.77
N PRO A 241 -6.97 36.83 -20.54
CA PRO A 241 -7.10 35.47 -19.98
C PRO A 241 -5.79 34.96 -19.36
N LYS A 242 -4.64 35.61 -19.62
CA LYS A 242 -3.33 35.17 -19.14
C LYS A 242 -3.25 34.96 -17.60
N PRO A 243 -3.76 35.89 -16.74
CA PRO A 243 -3.71 35.73 -15.31
C PRO A 243 -4.51 34.52 -14.82
N ILE A 244 -5.65 34.25 -15.45
CA ILE A 244 -6.49 33.08 -15.13
C ILE A 244 -5.74 31.79 -15.48
N LEU A 245 -5.12 31.72 -16.65
CA LEU A 245 -4.30 30.59 -17.08
C LEU A 245 -3.09 30.39 -16.16
N MET A 246 -2.44 31.48 -15.74
CA MET A 246 -1.34 31.39 -14.75
C MET A 246 -1.82 30.83 -13.39
N ALA A 247 -2.94 31.34 -12.88
CA ALA A 247 -3.49 30.84 -11.61
C ALA A 247 -3.86 29.35 -11.68
N VAL A 248 -4.51 28.93 -12.77
CA VAL A 248 -4.81 27.53 -13.04
C VAL A 248 -3.53 26.69 -13.11
N GLY A 249 -2.50 27.18 -13.82
CA GLY A 249 -1.19 26.52 -13.91
C GLY A 249 -0.51 26.36 -12.55
N ILE A 250 -0.56 27.39 -11.69
CA ILE A 250 -0.03 27.34 -10.31
C ILE A 250 -0.77 26.27 -9.49
N ILE A 251 -2.11 26.26 -9.56
CA ILE A 251 -2.93 25.30 -8.81
C ILE A 251 -2.62 23.86 -9.27
N TYR A 252 -2.61 23.60 -10.58
CA TYR A 252 -2.27 22.27 -11.10
C TYR A 252 -0.84 21.86 -10.76
N GLY A 253 0.13 22.76 -10.91
CA GLY A 253 1.51 22.53 -10.53
C GLY A 253 1.65 22.21 -9.04
N ALA A 254 0.92 22.92 -8.20
CA ALA A 254 0.86 22.67 -6.76
C ALA A 254 0.27 21.29 -6.44
N VAL A 255 -0.83 20.90 -7.07
CA VAL A 255 -1.45 19.56 -6.87
C VAL A 255 -0.49 18.45 -7.29
N ILE A 256 0.20 18.61 -8.41
CA ILE A 256 1.20 17.64 -8.88
C ILE A 256 2.36 17.55 -7.87
N LEU A 257 2.94 18.69 -7.47
CA LEU A 257 4.03 18.73 -6.49
C LEU A 257 3.62 18.10 -5.15
N MET A 258 2.42 18.41 -4.67
CA MET A 258 1.85 17.85 -3.48
C MET A 258 1.74 16.32 -3.57
N SER A 259 1.25 15.80 -4.71
CA SER A 259 1.12 14.36 -4.93
C SER A 259 2.47 13.65 -4.95
N VAL A 260 3.48 14.28 -5.55
CA VAL A 260 4.84 13.74 -5.65
C VAL A 260 5.57 13.74 -4.30
N VAL A 261 5.31 14.72 -3.43
CA VAL A 261 6.00 14.84 -2.13
C VAL A 261 5.22 14.15 -1.02
N ILE A 262 3.95 14.50 -0.83
CA ILE A 262 3.17 14.05 0.34
C ILE A 262 2.83 12.56 0.23
N GLY A 263 2.51 12.05 -0.95
CA GLY A 263 2.17 10.66 -1.15
C GLY A 263 3.28 9.70 -0.70
N PRO A 264 4.51 9.81 -1.22
CA PRO A 264 5.63 8.97 -0.79
C PRO A 264 6.00 9.15 0.68
N VAL A 265 5.95 10.36 1.23
CA VAL A 265 6.21 10.61 2.65
C VAL A 265 5.19 9.87 3.51
N PHE A 266 3.91 10.03 3.23
CA PHE A 266 2.85 9.32 3.95
C PHE A 266 3.00 7.79 3.83
N HIS A 267 3.30 7.29 2.63
CA HIS A 267 3.53 5.87 2.40
C HIS A 267 4.71 5.34 3.21
N ALA A 268 5.83 6.07 3.28
CA ALA A 268 7.00 5.68 4.08
C ALA A 268 6.68 5.63 5.56
N LEU A 269 6.05 6.68 6.10
CA LEU A 269 5.67 6.76 7.51
C LEU A 269 4.66 5.67 7.89
N MET A 270 3.65 5.44 7.04
CA MET A 270 2.67 4.37 7.23
C MET A 270 3.33 2.98 7.21
N THR A 271 4.25 2.75 6.28
CA THR A 271 4.98 1.48 6.17
C THR A 271 5.84 1.25 7.41
N ASN A 272 6.57 2.27 7.88
CA ASN A 272 7.35 2.20 9.10
C ASN A 272 6.46 1.90 10.31
N LEU A 273 5.35 2.62 10.47
CA LEU A 273 4.39 2.40 11.55
C LEU A 273 3.87 0.96 11.56
N VAL A 274 3.42 0.46 10.39
CA VAL A 274 2.82 -0.87 10.28
C VAL A 274 3.84 -1.96 10.59
N TRP A 275 5.01 -1.93 9.95
CA TRP A 275 5.98 -3.01 10.09
C TRP A 275 6.73 -2.98 11.42
N SER A 276 7.05 -1.82 11.98
CA SER A 276 7.68 -1.73 13.31
C SER A 276 6.76 -2.18 14.44
N ASN A 277 5.46 -2.22 14.21
CA ASN A 277 4.48 -2.77 15.16
C ASN A 277 4.01 -4.19 14.79
N THR A 278 4.66 -4.86 13.83
CA THR A 278 4.37 -6.24 13.45
C THR A 278 5.45 -7.16 14.02
N ARG A 279 5.04 -8.29 14.59
CA ARG A 279 5.93 -9.34 15.10
C ARG A 279 5.61 -10.67 14.42
N LEU A 280 6.61 -11.54 14.30
CA LEU A 280 6.46 -12.92 13.84
C LEU A 280 6.86 -13.85 15.00
N GLY A 281 5.86 -14.41 15.70
CA GLY A 281 6.13 -15.09 16.96
C GLY A 281 6.85 -14.16 17.93
N GLU A 282 8.05 -14.53 18.34
CA GLU A 282 8.92 -13.72 19.21
C GLU A 282 9.77 -12.71 18.43
N HIS A 283 9.89 -12.83 17.10
CA HIS A 283 10.74 -11.95 16.30
C HIS A 283 10.08 -10.60 16.03
N ARG A 284 10.76 -9.52 16.42
CA ARG A 284 10.34 -8.16 16.13
C ARG A 284 10.84 -7.71 14.77
N ILE A 285 9.99 -7.06 14.00
CA ILE A 285 10.35 -6.47 12.72
C ILE A 285 10.57 -4.97 12.94
N GLU A 286 11.72 -4.45 12.54
CA GLU A 286 11.99 -3.02 12.51
C GLU A 286 12.05 -2.53 11.07
N CYS A 287 11.38 -1.43 10.79
CA CYS A 287 11.34 -0.84 9.47
C CYS A 287 11.71 0.65 9.56
N HIS A 288 12.82 1.02 8.94
CA HIS A 288 13.31 2.41 8.87
C HIS A 288 13.39 2.85 7.40
N MET A 289 12.25 3.19 6.82
CA MET A 289 12.20 3.72 5.46
C MET A 289 12.36 5.24 5.52
N SER A 290 13.39 5.78 4.85
CA SER A 290 13.59 7.22 4.75
C SER A 290 12.56 7.84 3.78
N PRO A 291 11.71 8.78 4.23
CA PRO A 291 10.74 9.45 3.37
C PRO A 291 11.40 10.17 2.19
N LEU A 292 12.49 10.89 2.44
CA LEU A 292 13.20 11.67 1.41
C LEU A 292 13.79 10.78 0.31
N LYS A 293 14.35 9.61 0.64
CA LYS A 293 14.82 8.68 -0.38
C LYS A 293 13.69 8.12 -1.23
N LEU A 294 12.50 8.00 -0.68
CA LEU A 294 11.32 7.51 -1.39
C LEU A 294 10.79 8.54 -2.38
N THR A 295 10.80 9.84 -2.05
CA THR A 295 10.38 10.91 -2.98
C THR A 295 11.26 10.98 -4.22
N TRP A 296 12.56 10.79 -4.06
CA TRP A 296 13.51 10.74 -5.19
C TRP A 296 13.38 9.46 -6.04
N CYS A 297 12.92 8.34 -5.43
CA CYS A 297 12.76 7.06 -6.12
C CYS A 297 11.35 6.86 -6.70
N SER A 298 10.38 7.69 -6.33
CA SER A 298 8.97 7.53 -6.73
C SER A 298 8.70 7.68 -8.23
N PRO A 299 9.39 8.56 -8.99
CA PRO A 299 9.17 8.69 -10.43
C PRO A 299 9.78 7.55 -11.25
N THR A 300 10.75 6.84 -10.70
CA THR A 300 11.49 5.80 -11.41
C THR A 300 11.54 4.54 -10.57
N LEU A 301 10.76 3.55 -10.89
CA LEU A 301 10.87 2.08 -10.73
C LEU A 301 12.08 1.52 -9.92
N VAL A 302 12.56 2.24 -8.91
CA VAL A 302 13.67 1.77 -8.09
C VAL A 302 13.11 0.91 -6.96
N PRO A 303 13.54 -0.35 -6.86
CA PRO A 303 13.16 -1.24 -5.78
C PRO A 303 13.58 -0.64 -4.44
N LEU A 304 12.61 -0.49 -3.57
CA LEU A 304 12.78 0.00 -2.21
C LEU A 304 13.84 -0.81 -1.47
N ARG A 305 14.93 -0.16 -1.10
CA ARG A 305 15.92 -0.72 -0.18
C ARG A 305 15.29 -0.72 1.22
N LYS A 306 14.46 -1.74 1.51
CA LYS A 306 13.92 -1.96 2.85
C LYS A 306 15.05 -2.54 3.70
N THR A 307 15.60 -1.75 4.59
CA THR A 307 16.47 -2.27 5.64
C THR A 307 15.59 -2.78 6.76
N TRP A 308 15.50 -4.08 6.90
CA TRP A 308 14.86 -4.74 8.03
C TRP A 308 15.95 -5.09 9.04
N LYS A 309 15.82 -4.56 10.23
CA LYS A 309 16.62 -5.03 11.36
C LYS A 309 15.71 -5.88 12.23
N SER A 310 16.03 -7.14 12.40
CA SER A 310 15.47 -7.94 13.47
C SER A 310 16.25 -7.61 14.74
N VAL A 311 15.58 -7.17 15.78
CA VAL A 311 16.20 -7.00 17.10
C VAL A 311 16.12 -8.34 17.81
N PRO A 312 17.23 -8.80 18.42
CA PRO A 312 17.18 -9.98 19.27
C PRO A 312 16.20 -9.73 20.41
N LEU A 313 15.40 -10.74 20.70
CA LEU A 313 14.57 -10.77 21.89
C LEU A 313 15.47 -10.91 23.10
N VAL A 314 15.32 -10.01 24.05
CA VAL A 314 15.70 -10.21 25.46
C VAL A 314 14.53 -10.84 26.15
#